data_c681efb75afa804fa850cf5c16081d38
#
_entry.id   c681efb75afa804fa850cf5c16081d38
#
_cell.length_a   1.000
_cell.length_b   1.000
_cell.length_c   1.000
_cell.angle_alpha   90.00
_cell.angle_beta   90.00
_cell.angle_gamma   90.00
#
_symmetry.space_group_name_H-M   'P 1'
#
loop_
_entity.id
_entity.type
_entity.pdbx_description
1 polymer ?
#
loop_
_entity_poly.entity_id
_entity_poly.type
_entity_poly.pdbx_seq_one_letter_code
_entity_poly.pdbx_strand_id
1 'polypeptide(L)'
;MYSSNMIARTLASTISLESDAYDIVMIEGMHQSGKSTLASALFHHLPCVDLCDIHPRNLATTEPKSFFKVYGDHLLIDHIELAPQLLDHIPQDREIKLVFVGNLLPADRQKLLDRENAKIYNLMPISQREYRGAAAEPFAQKPVPVTMSYPQIHLLDTIRNGALPRPTKQMTTHAFYESWLASFFDQVVRGTLRVAKELQFFRYLKALAEANMTELNHYKLSEIAGISYGTAIYWTDFLVAVGVLIEIPSLQLPTRRQVKRPKICFADSGLLCHLLDCRTTEDLLASPFYEKIFEGFVASELVKGYAAWGEESPVTYYRDTSKKHIDLLVHTKRGYVPVGFYTSQARDPKLVLREMKVLGRMGERVEEPVLITDGTLIAEKTDVALISATAL
;
A
#
# COMPACT_ATOMS: atom_id res chain seq x y z
N MET A 1 27.72 4.92 10.63
CA MET A 1 28.11 3.81 9.72
C MET A 1 26.85 3.07 9.35
N TYR A 2 26.30 3.33 8.18
CA TYR A 2 25.12 2.60 7.68
C TYR A 2 25.59 1.21 7.25
N SER A 3 24.94 0.17 7.77
CA SER A 3 25.26 -1.21 7.42
C SER A 3 25.04 -1.44 5.92
N SER A 4 25.95 -2.17 5.29
CA SER A 4 26.02 -2.48 3.85
C SER A 4 24.82 -3.28 3.27
N ASN A 5 23.65 -3.23 3.91
CA ASN A 5 22.48 -4.03 3.58
C ASN A 5 21.15 -3.22 3.45
N MET A 6 21.23 -1.88 3.37
CA MET A 6 20.00 -1.09 3.14
C MET A 6 19.61 -1.16 1.67
N ILE A 7 18.35 -1.54 1.43
CA ILE A 7 17.75 -1.49 0.09
C ILE A 7 17.47 -0.02 -0.25
N ALA A 8 18.02 0.43 -1.38
CA ALA A 8 17.77 1.78 -1.87
C ALA A 8 16.28 1.95 -2.19
N ARG A 9 15.70 3.03 -1.68
CA ARG A 9 14.29 3.35 -1.92
C ARG A 9 14.20 4.42 -3.00
N THR A 10 13.39 4.16 -4.02
CA THR A 10 13.15 5.11 -5.12
C THR A 10 12.60 6.43 -4.59
N LEU A 11 11.68 6.35 -3.62
CA LEU A 11 11.09 7.52 -2.97
C LEU A 11 12.14 8.44 -2.32
N ALA A 12 13.30 7.91 -1.92
CA ALA A 12 14.38 8.73 -1.37
C ALA A 12 14.86 9.78 -2.37
N SER A 13 15.03 9.38 -3.64
CA SER A 13 15.44 10.30 -4.71
C SER A 13 14.35 11.34 -5.01
N THR A 14 13.10 10.92 -5.03
CA THR A 14 11.94 11.83 -5.23
C THR A 14 11.88 12.89 -4.13
N ILE A 15 11.93 12.46 -2.86
CA ILE A 15 11.93 13.39 -1.71
C ILE A 15 13.14 14.34 -1.77
N SER A 16 14.34 13.83 -2.08
CA SER A 16 15.53 14.67 -2.17
C SER A 16 15.45 15.76 -3.25
N LEU A 17 14.73 15.50 -4.35
CA LEU A 17 14.57 16.45 -5.44
C LEU A 17 13.47 17.48 -5.15
N GLU A 18 12.43 17.10 -4.44
CA GLU A 18 11.21 17.91 -4.31
C GLU A 18 11.08 18.59 -2.94
N SER A 19 11.67 18.01 -1.89
CA SER A 19 11.40 18.44 -0.51
C SER A 19 11.73 19.89 -0.21
N ASP A 20 12.69 20.48 -0.90
CA ASP A 20 13.08 21.89 -0.68
C ASP A 20 11.99 22.87 -1.12
N ALA A 21 11.07 22.45 -1.99
CA ALA A 21 9.94 23.26 -2.41
C ALA A 21 8.81 23.34 -1.37
N TYR A 22 8.88 22.55 -0.29
CA TYR A 22 7.82 22.47 0.72
C TYR A 22 8.35 22.78 2.11
N ASP A 23 7.63 23.59 2.86
CA ASP A 23 7.95 23.89 4.26
C ASP A 23 7.63 22.72 5.17
N ILE A 24 6.65 21.92 4.79
CA ILE A 24 6.16 20.75 5.54
C ILE A 24 6.23 19.51 4.66
N VAL A 25 6.95 18.50 5.14
CA VAL A 25 7.03 17.19 4.53
C VAL A 25 6.47 16.17 5.50
N MET A 26 5.57 15.30 5.03
CA MET A 26 5.06 14.16 5.78
C MET A 26 5.48 12.87 5.09
N ILE A 27 6.05 11.93 5.86
CA ILE A 27 6.36 10.57 5.39
C ILE A 27 5.47 9.59 6.15
N GLU A 28 4.45 9.10 5.47
CA GLU A 28 3.53 8.09 5.98
C GLU A 28 3.82 6.70 5.36
N GLY A 29 3.20 5.65 5.87
CA GLY A 29 3.31 4.30 5.33
C GLY A 29 3.22 3.22 6.40
N MET A 30 3.21 1.97 5.97
CA MET A 30 3.00 0.80 6.82
C MET A 30 3.98 0.74 8.01
N HIS A 31 3.52 0.19 9.13
CA HIS A 31 4.40 -0.07 10.29
C HIS A 31 5.63 -0.87 9.87
N GLN A 32 6.82 -0.47 10.32
CA GLN A 32 8.12 -1.07 9.95
C GLN A 32 8.46 -1.02 8.45
N SER A 33 7.87 -0.14 7.64
CA SER A 33 8.29 0.05 6.24
C SER A 33 9.63 0.77 6.08
N GLY A 34 10.18 1.31 7.16
CA GLY A 34 11.47 2.03 7.18
C GLY A 34 11.34 3.56 7.12
N LYS A 35 10.18 4.12 7.49
CA LYS A 35 9.93 5.58 7.48
C LYS A 35 10.98 6.38 8.25
N SER A 36 11.18 6.06 9.53
CA SER A 36 12.14 6.77 10.41
C SER A 36 13.57 6.65 9.89
N THR A 37 13.94 5.48 9.35
CA THR A 37 15.25 5.25 8.73
C THR A 37 15.44 6.13 7.50
N LEU A 38 14.43 6.20 6.62
CA LEU A 38 14.47 7.03 5.42
C LEU A 38 14.55 8.52 5.79
N ALA A 39 13.67 8.97 6.68
CA ALA A 39 13.63 10.36 7.12
C ALA A 39 14.95 10.81 7.76
N SER A 40 15.49 10.01 8.69
CA SER A 40 16.77 10.31 9.34
C SER A 40 17.94 10.34 8.36
N ALA A 41 17.89 9.53 7.30
CA ALA A 41 18.92 9.56 6.26
C ALA A 41 18.86 10.81 5.39
N LEU A 42 17.67 11.24 5.00
CA LEU A 42 17.46 12.39 4.11
C LEU A 42 17.59 13.72 4.85
N PHE A 43 17.08 13.81 6.07
CA PHE A 43 16.99 15.04 6.85
C PHE A 43 17.92 15.02 8.07
N HIS A 44 19.08 14.37 7.94
CA HIS A 44 20.08 14.26 9.01
C HIS A 44 20.61 15.60 9.54
N HIS A 45 20.42 16.68 8.78
CA HIS A 45 20.76 18.04 9.17
C HIS A 45 19.73 18.70 10.11
N LEU A 46 18.52 18.15 10.22
CA LEU A 46 17.48 18.62 11.14
C LEU A 46 17.60 17.93 12.50
N PRO A 47 17.42 18.69 13.62
CA PRO A 47 17.23 18.05 14.90
C PRO A 47 16.03 17.11 14.89
N CYS A 48 16.21 15.89 15.43
CA CYS A 48 15.15 14.88 15.50
C CYS A 48 14.50 14.88 16.89
N VAL A 49 13.18 14.96 16.93
CA VAL A 49 12.37 14.81 18.14
C VAL A 49 11.48 13.59 17.98
N ASP A 50 11.75 12.55 18.76
CA ASP A 50 10.94 11.33 18.76
C ASP A 50 9.83 11.45 19.83
N LEU A 51 8.56 11.38 19.40
CA LEU A 51 7.40 11.42 20.30
C LEU A 51 7.16 10.09 21.03
N CYS A 52 7.93 9.04 20.78
CA CYS A 52 8.00 7.88 21.68
C CYS A 52 8.62 8.26 23.01
N ASP A 53 9.48 9.28 23.08
CA ASP A 53 10.04 9.80 24.30
C ASP A 53 8.99 10.54 25.12
N ILE A 54 9.00 10.31 26.44
CA ILE A 54 7.95 10.81 27.36
C ILE A 54 7.95 12.34 27.41
N HIS A 55 9.12 12.98 27.50
CA HIS A 55 9.22 14.42 27.68
C HIS A 55 8.70 15.22 26.48
N PRO A 56 9.17 15.00 25.23
CA PRO A 56 8.65 15.72 24.07
C PRO A 56 7.17 15.39 23.82
N ARG A 57 6.76 14.13 23.99
CA ARG A 57 5.35 13.74 23.85
C ARG A 57 4.46 14.44 24.86
N ASN A 58 4.86 14.51 26.14
CA ASN A 58 4.08 15.21 27.16
C ASN A 58 3.91 16.69 26.80
N LEU A 59 4.99 17.37 26.43
CA LEU A 59 4.91 18.76 26.00
C LEU A 59 4.01 18.95 24.76
N ALA A 60 4.18 18.07 23.76
CA ALA A 60 3.37 18.08 22.54
C ALA A 60 1.87 17.85 22.83
N THR A 61 1.53 17.07 23.87
CA THR A 61 0.13 16.75 24.19
C THR A 61 -0.51 17.74 25.17
N THR A 62 0.25 18.27 26.15
CA THR A 62 -0.31 19.15 27.19
C THR A 62 -0.17 20.64 26.86
N GLU A 63 0.93 21.01 26.19
CA GLU A 63 1.25 22.41 25.87
C GLU A 63 1.76 22.55 24.42
N PRO A 64 0.97 22.16 23.40
CA PRO A 64 1.46 22.11 22.00
C PRO A 64 1.93 23.48 21.48
N LYS A 65 1.38 24.58 21.96
CA LYS A 65 1.85 25.95 21.64
C LYS A 65 3.28 26.24 22.10
N SER A 66 3.71 25.57 23.17
CA SER A 66 5.06 25.73 23.73
C SER A 66 6.07 24.80 23.04
N PHE A 67 5.63 23.76 22.36
CA PHE A 67 6.48 22.74 21.73
C PHE A 67 7.49 23.38 20.75
N PHE A 68 7.01 24.17 19.80
CA PHE A 68 7.87 24.81 18.80
C PHE A 68 8.75 25.93 19.39
N LYS A 69 8.39 26.48 20.56
CA LYS A 69 9.25 27.43 21.29
C LYS A 69 10.44 26.73 21.94
N VAL A 70 10.26 25.49 22.38
CA VAL A 70 11.28 24.69 23.06
C VAL A 70 12.20 23.99 22.08
N TYR A 71 11.64 23.34 21.07
CA TYR A 71 12.40 22.51 20.11
C TYR A 71 12.82 23.23 18.83
N GLY A 72 12.15 24.35 18.50
CA GLY A 72 12.44 25.12 17.28
C GLY A 72 11.48 24.81 16.12
N ASP A 73 11.79 25.37 14.95
CA ASP A 73 10.92 25.38 13.77
C ASP A 73 11.49 24.60 12.58
N HIS A 74 12.69 24.11 12.72
CA HIS A 74 13.38 23.28 11.73
C HIS A 74 13.65 21.93 12.38
N LEU A 75 12.69 20.99 12.23
CA LEU A 75 12.64 19.75 12.98
C LEU A 75 12.23 18.57 12.12
N LEU A 76 12.81 17.41 12.45
CA LEU A 76 12.24 16.11 12.12
C LEU A 76 11.47 15.61 13.36
N ILE A 77 10.16 15.38 13.24
CA ILE A 77 9.29 14.91 14.32
C ILE A 77 8.81 13.50 13.97
N ASP A 78 9.30 12.51 14.71
CA ASP A 78 8.92 11.12 14.50
C ASP A 78 7.75 10.73 15.40
N HIS A 79 6.93 9.76 14.94
CA HIS A 79 5.72 9.26 15.61
C HIS A 79 4.66 10.34 15.87
N ILE A 80 4.40 11.19 14.86
CA ILE A 80 3.43 12.30 14.94
C ILE A 80 2.02 11.84 15.34
N GLU A 81 1.66 10.59 15.08
CA GLU A 81 0.39 9.99 15.51
C GLU A 81 0.18 9.99 17.03
N LEU A 82 1.24 10.12 17.82
CA LEU A 82 1.17 10.20 19.28
C LEU A 82 0.79 11.60 19.80
N ALA A 83 0.91 12.64 18.95
CA ALA A 83 0.53 14.01 19.27
C ALA A 83 0.02 14.78 18.04
N PRO A 84 -1.04 14.32 17.34
CA PRO A 84 -1.51 14.93 16.11
C PRO A 84 -2.01 16.37 16.29
N GLN A 85 -2.37 16.80 17.51
CA GLN A 85 -2.74 18.16 17.82
C GLN A 85 -1.61 19.19 17.56
N LEU A 86 -0.35 18.77 17.43
CA LEU A 86 0.75 19.66 17.01
C LEU A 86 0.47 20.31 15.66
N LEU A 87 -0.27 19.63 14.77
CA LEU A 87 -0.62 20.16 13.45
C LEU A 87 -1.45 21.44 13.52
N ASP A 88 -2.23 21.65 14.59
CA ASP A 88 -3.04 22.85 14.81
C ASP A 88 -2.19 24.03 15.30
N HIS A 89 -0.93 23.79 15.67
CA HIS A 89 -0.04 24.78 16.28
C HIS A 89 1.25 25.01 15.49
N ILE A 90 1.32 24.54 14.24
CA ILE A 90 2.43 24.82 13.34
C ILE A 90 2.55 26.33 13.15
N PRO A 91 3.74 26.93 13.37
CA PRO A 91 3.96 28.37 13.17
C PRO A 91 3.60 28.81 11.75
N GLN A 92 3.00 29.99 11.60
CA GLN A 92 2.57 30.56 10.32
C GLN A 92 3.22 31.91 10.02
N ASP A 93 3.88 32.50 11.01
CA ASP A 93 4.42 33.88 10.99
C ASP A 93 5.92 33.94 10.72
N ARG A 94 6.55 32.81 10.43
CA ARG A 94 8.00 32.68 10.24
C ARG A 94 8.35 31.52 9.32
N GLU A 95 9.58 31.51 8.82
CA GLU A 95 10.13 30.43 8.02
C GLU A 95 10.25 29.15 8.86
N ILE A 96 9.76 28.04 8.31
CA ILE A 96 9.77 26.73 8.97
C ILE A 96 10.30 25.66 8.01
N LYS A 97 10.85 24.58 8.57
CA LYS A 97 11.09 23.32 7.86
C LYS A 97 10.75 22.16 8.78
N LEU A 98 9.57 21.60 8.60
CA LEU A 98 9.06 20.52 9.43
C LEU A 98 8.95 19.23 8.63
N VAL A 99 9.55 18.17 9.14
CA VAL A 99 9.43 16.82 8.57
C VAL A 99 8.71 15.96 9.60
N PHE A 100 7.50 15.56 9.29
CA PHE A 100 6.72 14.63 10.10
C PHE A 100 6.88 13.20 9.59
N VAL A 101 7.00 12.27 10.52
CA VAL A 101 7.05 10.83 10.23
C VAL A 101 6.00 10.12 11.08
N GLY A 102 5.24 9.23 10.48
CA GLY A 102 4.19 8.48 11.17
C GLY A 102 2.96 8.29 10.30
N ASN A 103 1.80 8.01 10.90
CA ASN A 103 0.55 7.86 10.18
C ASN A 103 -0.53 8.71 10.84
N LEU A 104 -1.20 9.52 10.04
CA LEU A 104 -2.29 10.37 10.49
C LEU A 104 -3.64 9.75 10.13
N LEU A 105 -4.61 9.85 11.03
CA LEU A 105 -6.00 9.55 10.68
C LEU A 105 -6.53 10.57 9.67
N PRO A 106 -7.58 10.22 8.88
CA PRO A 106 -8.04 11.05 7.77
C PRO A 106 -8.30 12.52 8.13
N ALA A 107 -8.89 12.79 9.32
CA ALA A 107 -9.16 14.15 9.75
C ALA A 107 -7.90 14.99 10.02
N ASP A 108 -6.87 14.39 10.60
CA ASP A 108 -5.60 15.08 10.87
C ASP A 108 -4.76 15.18 9.60
N ARG A 109 -4.80 14.15 8.75
CA ARG A 109 -4.15 14.16 7.44
C ARG A 109 -4.69 15.29 6.55
N GLN A 110 -6.00 15.53 6.59
CA GLN A 110 -6.65 16.62 5.84
C GLN A 110 -6.09 17.99 6.21
N LYS A 111 -5.73 18.22 7.49
CA LYS A 111 -5.11 19.49 7.93
C LYS A 111 -3.79 19.80 7.20
N LEU A 112 -3.04 18.77 6.80
CA LEU A 112 -1.83 18.95 5.98
C LEU A 112 -2.17 19.13 4.51
N LEU A 113 -3.15 18.39 3.99
CA LEU A 113 -3.59 18.51 2.58
C LEU A 113 -4.17 19.89 2.26
N ASP A 114 -4.76 20.57 3.25
CA ASP A 114 -5.31 21.92 3.11
C ASP A 114 -4.21 23.02 3.06
N ARG A 115 -2.92 22.64 3.22
CA ARG A 115 -1.78 23.55 3.17
C ARG A 115 -1.07 23.45 1.82
N GLU A 116 -0.96 24.56 1.09
CA GLU A 116 -0.27 24.61 -0.21
C GLU A 116 1.23 24.28 -0.11
N ASN A 117 1.84 24.55 1.05
CA ASN A 117 3.28 24.36 1.30
C ASN A 117 3.59 22.99 1.97
N ALA A 118 2.64 22.05 1.98
CA ALA A 118 2.82 20.72 2.55
C ALA A 118 2.78 19.63 1.46
N LYS A 119 3.64 18.62 1.61
CA LYS A 119 3.68 17.45 0.75
C LYS A 119 3.67 16.16 1.59
N ILE A 120 2.81 15.24 1.22
CA ILE A 120 2.72 13.92 1.86
C ILE A 120 3.29 12.89 0.90
N TYR A 121 4.24 12.09 1.38
CA TYR A 121 4.83 10.95 0.67
C TYR A 121 4.45 9.66 1.37
N ASN A 122 4.02 8.67 0.60
CA ASN A 122 3.67 7.35 1.13
C ASN A 122 4.82 6.36 0.88
N LEU A 123 5.52 5.96 1.94
CA LEU A 123 6.55 4.93 1.88
C LEU A 123 5.90 3.55 1.94
N MET A 124 5.57 3.02 0.76
CA MET A 124 5.03 1.67 0.60
C MET A 124 6.07 0.59 1.01
N PRO A 125 5.67 -0.66 1.26
CA PRO A 125 6.60 -1.78 1.32
C PRO A 125 7.52 -1.83 0.09
N ILE A 126 8.68 -2.45 0.22
CA ILE A 126 9.70 -2.50 -0.84
C ILE A 126 9.11 -3.13 -2.11
N SER A 127 9.28 -2.50 -3.28
CA SER A 127 8.85 -3.09 -4.54
C SER A 127 9.80 -4.20 -4.99
N GLN A 128 9.34 -5.09 -5.89
CA GLN A 128 10.23 -6.10 -6.47
C GLN A 128 11.44 -5.49 -7.19
N ARG A 129 11.23 -4.34 -7.86
CA ARG A 129 12.32 -3.64 -8.56
C ARG A 129 13.36 -3.12 -7.59
N GLU A 130 12.95 -2.49 -6.49
CA GLU A 130 13.85 -2.03 -5.42
C GLU A 130 14.62 -3.20 -4.78
N TYR A 131 13.96 -4.34 -4.59
CA TYR A 131 14.61 -5.56 -4.09
C TYR A 131 15.75 -6.04 -4.99
N ARG A 132 15.63 -5.80 -6.30
CA ARG A 132 16.64 -6.13 -7.32
C ARG A 132 17.64 -5.01 -7.59
N GLY A 133 17.59 -3.94 -6.81
CA GLY A 133 18.46 -2.78 -6.97
C GLY A 133 18.12 -1.86 -8.15
N ALA A 134 16.89 -1.97 -8.69
CA ALA A 134 16.37 -1.08 -9.71
C ALA A 134 15.37 -0.09 -9.11
N ALA A 135 15.20 1.08 -9.74
CA ALA A 135 14.16 2.01 -9.33
C ALA A 135 12.76 1.42 -9.57
N ALA A 136 11.83 1.64 -8.64
CA ALA A 136 10.43 1.42 -8.88
C ALA A 136 9.94 2.37 -9.98
N GLU A 137 9.05 1.92 -10.84
CA GLU A 137 8.54 2.73 -11.96
C GLU A 137 7.02 2.61 -12.03
N PRO A 138 6.32 3.71 -12.40
CA PRO A 138 4.93 3.65 -12.79
C PRO A 138 4.72 2.62 -13.91
N PHE A 139 3.54 2.02 -13.92
CA PHE A 139 3.22 1.00 -14.91
C PHE A 139 3.37 1.55 -16.33
N ALA A 140 4.26 0.94 -17.09
CA ALA A 140 4.43 1.20 -18.51
C ALA A 140 4.02 -0.03 -19.32
N GLN A 141 3.23 0.19 -20.37
CA GLN A 141 2.76 -0.87 -21.29
C GLN A 141 3.85 -1.52 -22.15
N LYS A 142 5.11 -1.43 -21.78
CA LYS A 142 6.16 -2.09 -22.54
C LYS A 142 6.12 -3.59 -22.24
N PRO A 143 5.76 -4.45 -23.20
CA PRO A 143 5.87 -5.87 -23.01
C PRO A 143 7.34 -6.21 -22.74
N VAL A 144 7.64 -6.63 -21.53
CA VAL A 144 8.92 -7.26 -21.25
C VAL A 144 8.79 -8.70 -21.76
N PRO A 145 9.63 -9.11 -22.73
CA PRO A 145 9.54 -10.48 -23.25
C PRO A 145 9.58 -11.49 -22.12
N VAL A 146 8.66 -12.46 -22.14
CA VAL A 146 8.56 -13.54 -21.13
C VAL A 146 9.87 -14.34 -21.01
N THR A 147 10.73 -14.29 -22.05
CA THR A 147 12.08 -14.87 -22.06
C THR A 147 13.05 -14.32 -21.01
N MET A 148 12.72 -13.19 -20.39
CA MET A 148 13.48 -12.62 -19.25
C MET A 148 12.82 -12.91 -17.89
N SER A 149 11.81 -13.77 -17.85
CA SER A 149 11.12 -14.10 -16.59
C SER A 149 12.01 -14.96 -15.69
N TYR A 150 12.07 -14.58 -14.41
CA TYR A 150 12.63 -15.43 -13.37
C TYR A 150 11.75 -16.69 -13.22
N PRO A 151 12.31 -17.80 -12.73
CA PRO A 151 11.52 -19.01 -12.47
C PRO A 151 10.32 -18.72 -11.57
N GLN A 152 9.20 -19.36 -11.82
CA GLN A 152 7.94 -19.22 -11.06
C GLN A 152 8.16 -19.39 -9.55
N ILE A 153 9.04 -20.29 -9.13
CA ILE A 153 9.38 -20.54 -7.72
C ILE A 153 9.86 -19.25 -7.03
N HIS A 154 10.68 -18.43 -7.70
CA HIS A 154 11.15 -17.17 -7.10
C HIS A 154 10.02 -16.15 -6.92
N LEU A 155 9.03 -16.13 -7.80
CA LEU A 155 7.86 -15.27 -7.65
C LEU A 155 7.01 -15.70 -6.46
N LEU A 156 6.73 -17.00 -6.34
CA LEU A 156 5.96 -17.55 -5.22
C LEU A 156 6.64 -17.29 -3.87
N ASP A 157 7.95 -17.44 -3.82
CA ASP A 157 8.74 -17.09 -2.64
C ASP A 157 8.68 -15.59 -2.34
N THR A 158 8.72 -14.73 -3.36
CA THR A 158 8.59 -13.28 -3.20
C THR A 158 7.22 -12.93 -2.64
N ILE A 159 6.14 -13.48 -3.20
CA ILE A 159 4.77 -13.27 -2.73
C ILE A 159 4.64 -13.69 -1.26
N ARG A 160 5.09 -14.90 -0.93
CA ARG A 160 5.00 -15.47 0.42
C ARG A 160 5.87 -14.73 1.44
N ASN A 161 7.05 -14.33 1.02
CA ASN A 161 7.98 -13.62 1.89
C ASN A 161 7.54 -12.18 2.18
N GLY A 162 6.81 -11.56 1.25
CA GLY A 162 6.43 -10.16 1.37
C GLY A 162 7.59 -9.19 1.15
N ALA A 163 7.31 -7.94 1.44
CA ALA A 163 8.13 -6.81 1.03
C ALA A 163 8.48 -5.85 2.19
N LEU A 164 8.20 -6.22 3.42
CA LEU A 164 8.63 -5.44 4.59
C LEU A 164 10.12 -5.69 4.90
N PRO A 165 10.89 -4.66 5.29
CA PRO A 165 12.27 -4.81 5.73
C PRO A 165 12.38 -5.77 6.92
N ARG A 166 13.21 -6.80 6.81
CA ARG A 166 13.45 -7.72 7.92
C ARG A 166 14.73 -7.35 8.68
N PRO A 167 14.71 -7.41 10.02
CA PRO A 167 15.86 -7.04 10.82
C PRO A 167 17.07 -7.97 10.61
N THR A 168 16.83 -9.25 10.33
CA THR A 168 17.90 -10.22 10.03
C THR A 168 17.46 -11.22 8.95
N LYS A 169 18.43 -11.69 8.14
CA LYS A 169 18.19 -12.72 7.12
C LYS A 169 17.89 -14.12 7.72
N GLN A 170 18.20 -14.32 9.00
CA GLN A 170 18.01 -15.61 9.68
C GLN A 170 16.60 -15.80 10.23
N MET A 171 15.80 -14.74 10.31
CA MET A 171 14.43 -14.81 10.81
C MET A 171 13.52 -15.46 9.76
N THR A 172 12.79 -16.51 10.15
CA THR A 172 11.80 -17.13 9.26
C THR A 172 10.67 -16.15 8.95
N THR A 173 10.05 -16.30 7.79
CA THR A 173 8.91 -15.46 7.38
C THR A 173 7.78 -15.49 8.41
N HIS A 174 7.46 -16.68 8.91
CA HIS A 174 6.40 -16.87 9.91
C HIS A 174 6.71 -16.12 11.21
N ALA A 175 7.89 -16.33 11.80
CA ALA A 175 8.30 -15.64 13.03
C ALA A 175 8.35 -14.10 12.85
N PHE A 176 8.72 -13.64 11.65
CA PHE A 176 8.72 -12.21 11.34
C PHE A 176 7.30 -11.63 11.41
N TYR A 177 6.32 -12.23 10.72
CA TYR A 177 4.96 -11.69 10.72
C TYR A 177 4.22 -11.90 12.04
N GLU A 178 4.53 -12.93 12.82
CA GLU A 178 4.04 -13.05 14.20
C GLU A 178 4.55 -11.89 15.06
N SER A 179 5.85 -11.61 15.02
CA SER A 179 6.45 -10.48 15.74
C SER A 179 5.92 -9.14 15.25
N TRP A 180 5.74 -9.00 13.94
CA TRP A 180 5.19 -7.79 13.32
C TRP A 180 3.76 -7.52 13.79
N LEU A 181 2.89 -8.55 13.78
CA LEU A 181 1.50 -8.43 14.25
C LEU A 181 1.43 -8.04 15.72
N ALA A 182 2.26 -8.66 16.58
CA ALA A 182 2.33 -8.31 18.00
C ALA A 182 2.76 -6.84 18.17
N SER A 183 3.83 -6.42 17.49
CA SER A 183 4.32 -5.04 17.53
C SER A 183 3.31 -4.04 16.96
N PHE A 184 2.70 -4.35 15.82
CA PHE A 184 1.65 -3.52 15.21
C PHE A 184 0.46 -3.34 16.14
N PHE A 185 0.03 -4.43 16.78
CA PHE A 185 -1.09 -4.37 17.71
C PHE A 185 -0.75 -3.49 18.92
N ASP A 186 0.39 -3.72 19.55
CA ASP A 186 0.79 -3.01 20.76
C ASP A 186 1.09 -1.52 20.52
N GLN A 187 1.83 -1.21 19.47
CA GLN A 187 2.30 0.15 19.23
C GLN A 187 1.33 1.01 18.43
N VAL A 188 0.59 0.40 17.50
CA VAL A 188 -0.26 1.15 16.56
C VAL A 188 -1.74 1.01 16.93
N VAL A 189 -2.25 -0.22 17.03
CA VAL A 189 -3.69 -0.47 17.23
C VAL A 189 -4.16 -0.01 18.62
N ARG A 190 -3.47 -0.44 19.68
CA ARG A 190 -3.83 -0.03 21.06
C ARG A 190 -3.71 1.46 21.28
N GLY A 191 -2.63 2.07 20.76
CA GLY A 191 -2.38 3.50 20.93
C GLY A 191 -3.44 4.36 20.25
N THR A 192 -3.85 3.99 19.06
CA THR A 192 -4.74 4.80 18.20
C THR A 192 -6.22 4.44 18.38
N LEU A 193 -6.56 3.16 18.30
CA LEU A 193 -7.96 2.70 18.30
C LEU A 193 -8.53 2.46 19.68
N ARG A 194 -7.70 2.41 20.72
CA ARG A 194 -8.12 2.03 22.10
C ARG A 194 -8.95 0.74 22.11
N VAL A 195 -8.54 -0.23 21.28
CA VAL A 195 -9.29 -1.48 21.11
C VAL A 195 -9.20 -2.33 22.37
N ALA A 196 -10.33 -2.47 23.07
CA ALA A 196 -10.47 -3.40 24.19
C ALA A 196 -10.73 -4.85 23.74
N LYS A 197 -10.97 -5.08 22.44
CA LYS A 197 -11.43 -6.37 21.88
C LYS A 197 -10.42 -6.91 20.85
N GLU A 198 -9.24 -7.29 21.31
CA GLU A 198 -8.12 -7.78 20.47
C GLU A 198 -8.55 -8.93 19.58
N LEU A 199 -9.23 -9.93 20.12
CA LEU A 199 -9.64 -11.12 19.38
C LEU A 199 -10.57 -10.77 18.21
N GLN A 200 -11.49 -9.81 18.39
CA GLN A 200 -12.37 -9.34 17.32
C GLN A 200 -11.58 -8.61 16.24
N PHE A 201 -10.55 -7.82 16.61
CA PHE A 201 -9.70 -7.14 15.65
C PHE A 201 -8.93 -8.15 14.78
N PHE A 202 -8.34 -9.18 15.39
CA PHE A 202 -7.66 -10.26 14.63
C PHE A 202 -8.63 -11.05 13.75
N ARG A 203 -9.83 -11.36 14.22
CA ARG A 203 -10.88 -11.98 13.38
C ARG A 203 -11.25 -11.08 12.21
N TYR A 204 -11.36 -9.78 12.44
CA TYR A 204 -11.64 -8.81 11.39
C TYR A 204 -10.51 -8.74 10.35
N LEU A 205 -9.26 -8.68 10.81
CA LEU A 205 -8.09 -8.67 9.94
C LEU A 205 -7.99 -9.95 9.10
N LYS A 206 -8.29 -11.10 9.67
CA LYS A 206 -8.36 -12.37 8.94
C LYS A 206 -9.51 -12.38 7.91
N ALA A 207 -10.69 -11.89 8.28
CA ALA A 207 -11.82 -11.78 7.35
C ALA A 207 -11.51 -10.83 6.17
N LEU A 208 -10.76 -9.75 6.42
CA LEU A 208 -10.25 -8.86 5.37
C LEU A 208 -9.25 -9.59 4.45
N ALA A 209 -8.38 -10.44 5.02
CA ALA A 209 -7.43 -11.24 4.24
C ALA A 209 -8.15 -12.21 3.29
N GLU A 210 -9.19 -12.89 3.77
CA GLU A 210 -10.04 -13.76 2.94
C GLU A 210 -10.83 -12.98 1.88
N ALA A 211 -11.12 -11.70 2.14
CA ALA A 211 -11.80 -10.79 1.23
C ALA A 211 -10.85 -10.00 0.31
N ASN A 212 -9.53 -10.28 0.34
CA ASN A 212 -8.54 -9.58 -0.50
C ASN A 212 -8.96 -9.57 -1.97
N MET A 213 -8.80 -8.43 -2.64
CA MET A 213 -9.19 -8.20 -4.05
C MET A 213 -10.68 -8.49 -4.35
N THR A 214 -11.54 -8.42 -3.33
CA THR A 214 -13.00 -8.42 -3.51
C THR A 214 -13.60 -7.07 -3.15
N GLU A 215 -14.83 -6.82 -3.59
CA GLU A 215 -15.57 -5.62 -3.23
C GLU A 215 -15.82 -5.57 -1.72
N LEU A 216 -15.46 -4.47 -1.11
CA LEU A 216 -15.58 -4.27 0.33
C LEU A 216 -17.03 -4.36 0.81
N ASN A 217 -17.30 -5.27 1.71
CA ASN A 217 -18.60 -5.47 2.32
C ASN A 217 -18.49 -5.45 3.85
N HIS A 218 -18.55 -4.24 4.42
CA HIS A 218 -18.45 -4.04 5.86
C HIS A 218 -19.48 -4.82 6.67
N TYR A 219 -20.70 -4.99 6.14
CA TYR A 219 -21.75 -5.76 6.82
C TYR A 219 -21.32 -7.21 7.02
N LYS A 220 -20.93 -7.89 5.93
CA LYS A 220 -20.44 -9.29 6.00
C LYS A 220 -19.22 -9.42 6.92
N LEU A 221 -18.26 -8.50 6.80
CA LEU A 221 -17.06 -8.51 7.62
C LEU A 221 -17.37 -8.29 9.11
N SER A 222 -18.33 -7.42 9.42
CA SER A 222 -18.74 -7.17 10.81
C SER A 222 -19.40 -8.39 11.46
N GLU A 223 -20.21 -9.13 10.71
CA GLU A 223 -20.82 -10.39 11.18
C GLU A 223 -19.75 -11.45 11.49
N ILE A 224 -18.77 -11.66 10.60
CA ILE A 224 -17.69 -12.63 10.79
C ILE A 224 -16.86 -12.30 12.04
N ALA A 225 -16.56 -11.02 12.26
CA ALA A 225 -15.73 -10.58 13.38
C ALA A 225 -16.51 -10.42 14.71
N GLY A 226 -17.84 -10.41 14.66
CA GLY A 226 -18.70 -10.18 15.82
C GLY A 226 -18.60 -8.74 16.34
N ILE A 227 -18.58 -7.75 15.44
CA ILE A 227 -18.49 -6.32 15.73
C ILE A 227 -19.64 -5.56 15.09
N SER A 228 -19.82 -4.27 15.46
CA SER A 228 -20.82 -3.42 14.81
C SER A 228 -20.38 -3.01 13.39
N TYR A 229 -21.36 -2.69 12.54
CA TYR A 229 -21.11 -2.15 11.19
C TYR A 229 -20.24 -0.88 11.22
N GLY A 230 -20.52 0.05 12.15
CA GLY A 230 -19.71 1.26 12.32
C GLY A 230 -18.28 0.97 12.76
N THR A 231 -18.07 -0.04 13.61
CA THR A 231 -16.73 -0.50 14.00
C THR A 231 -15.97 -1.07 12.80
N ALA A 232 -16.65 -1.84 11.92
CA ALA A 232 -16.05 -2.39 10.72
C ALA A 232 -15.56 -1.29 9.76
N ILE A 233 -16.37 -0.25 9.54
CA ILE A 233 -15.96 0.92 8.74
C ILE A 233 -14.73 1.57 9.38
N TYR A 234 -14.82 1.93 10.66
CA TYR A 234 -13.74 2.62 11.37
C TYR A 234 -12.42 1.84 11.37
N TRP A 235 -12.47 0.51 11.54
CA TRP A 235 -11.27 -0.32 11.48
C TRP A 235 -10.71 -0.46 10.07
N THR A 236 -11.56 -0.48 9.03
CA THR A 236 -11.08 -0.46 7.64
C THR A 236 -10.37 0.86 7.35
N ASP A 237 -11.02 2.00 7.64
CA ASP A 237 -10.46 3.33 7.41
C ASP A 237 -9.11 3.50 8.12
N PHE A 238 -9.04 2.99 9.35
CA PHE A 238 -7.78 2.97 10.11
C PHE A 238 -6.71 2.12 9.41
N LEU A 239 -7.02 0.89 8.98
CA LEU A 239 -6.06 0.01 8.32
C LEU A 239 -5.57 0.57 6.97
N VAL A 240 -6.42 1.32 6.28
CA VAL A 240 -6.03 2.09 5.09
C VAL A 240 -5.11 3.26 5.49
N ALA A 241 -5.48 4.04 6.49
CA ALA A 241 -4.69 5.19 6.94
C ALA A 241 -3.28 4.80 7.44
N VAL A 242 -3.13 3.63 8.08
CA VAL A 242 -1.82 3.12 8.53
C VAL A 242 -1.08 2.31 7.46
N GLY A 243 -1.60 2.26 6.22
CA GLY A 243 -0.95 1.65 5.07
C GLY A 243 -0.92 0.12 5.05
N VAL A 244 -1.74 -0.56 5.87
CA VAL A 244 -1.90 -2.03 5.84
C VAL A 244 -2.75 -2.45 4.64
N LEU A 245 -3.79 -1.67 4.35
CA LEU A 245 -4.68 -1.87 3.22
C LEU A 245 -4.53 -0.76 2.19
N ILE A 246 -4.75 -1.11 0.94
CA ILE A 246 -4.88 -0.23 -0.22
C ILE A 246 -6.32 -0.34 -0.71
N GLU A 247 -6.97 0.79 -0.91
CA GLU A 247 -8.24 0.83 -1.62
C GLU A 247 -8.02 0.93 -3.12
N ILE A 248 -8.66 0.05 -3.87
CA ILE A 248 -8.73 0.10 -5.34
C ILE A 248 -10.14 0.58 -5.69
N PRO A 249 -10.30 1.86 -6.06
CA PRO A 249 -11.61 2.43 -6.31
C PRO A 249 -12.25 1.85 -7.58
N SER A 250 -13.57 1.81 -7.59
CA SER A 250 -14.33 1.45 -8.79
C SER A 250 -14.36 2.63 -9.76
N LEU A 251 -14.00 2.40 -11.03
CA LEU A 251 -14.18 3.38 -12.10
C LEU A 251 -15.66 3.74 -12.22
N GLN A 252 -15.98 5.04 -12.11
CA GLN A 252 -17.33 5.55 -12.25
C GLN A 252 -17.49 6.25 -13.61
N LEU A 253 -18.38 5.72 -14.45
CA LEU A 253 -18.71 6.30 -15.75
C LEU A 253 -20.11 6.92 -15.70
N PRO A 254 -20.33 8.14 -16.25
CA PRO A 254 -21.61 8.84 -16.15
C PRO A 254 -22.81 8.08 -16.77
N THR A 255 -22.54 7.22 -17.72
CA THR A 255 -23.55 6.60 -18.57
C THR A 255 -24.13 5.29 -18.04
N ARG A 256 -23.65 4.77 -16.88
CA ARG A 256 -24.07 3.46 -16.38
C ARG A 256 -24.18 3.38 -14.85
N ARG A 257 -25.03 2.48 -14.39
CA ARG A 257 -25.07 2.09 -12.97
C ARG A 257 -23.95 1.10 -12.69
N GLN A 258 -23.02 1.51 -11.83
CA GLN A 258 -21.84 0.73 -11.45
C GLN A 258 -21.85 0.43 -9.95
N VAL A 259 -21.07 -0.55 -9.57
CA VAL A 259 -20.74 -0.80 -8.17
C VAL A 259 -19.84 0.34 -7.70
N LYS A 260 -20.17 0.93 -6.55
CA LYS A 260 -19.37 2.06 -5.99
C LYS A 260 -18.38 1.63 -4.92
N ARG A 261 -18.51 0.40 -4.40
CA ARG A 261 -17.64 -0.09 -3.33
C ARG A 261 -16.24 -0.30 -3.86
N PRO A 262 -15.18 0.11 -3.13
CA PRO A 262 -13.82 -0.21 -3.53
C PRO A 262 -13.55 -1.72 -3.38
N LYS A 263 -12.55 -2.23 -4.08
CA LYS A 263 -11.86 -3.45 -3.67
C LYS A 263 -10.80 -3.08 -2.64
N ILE A 264 -10.47 -4.01 -1.75
CA ILE A 264 -9.35 -3.87 -0.83
C ILE A 264 -8.21 -4.81 -1.21
N CYS A 265 -7.00 -4.34 -1.00
CA CYS A 265 -5.78 -5.08 -1.24
C CYS A 265 -4.84 -4.90 -0.05
N PHE A 266 -4.21 -5.97 0.42
CA PHE A 266 -3.12 -5.84 1.38
C PHE A 266 -1.88 -5.25 0.71
N ALA A 267 -1.27 -4.25 1.34
CA ALA A 267 -0.06 -3.60 0.83
C ALA A 267 1.16 -4.53 0.83
N ASP A 268 1.15 -5.54 1.69
CA ASP A 268 2.19 -6.54 1.82
C ASP A 268 1.63 -7.96 1.65
N SER A 269 2.10 -8.65 0.62
CA SER A 269 1.64 -10.01 0.30
C SER A 269 2.09 -11.06 1.32
N GLY A 270 3.21 -10.84 2.00
CA GLY A 270 3.68 -11.77 3.03
C GLY A 270 2.81 -11.73 4.28
N LEU A 271 2.35 -10.53 4.70
CA LEU A 271 1.35 -10.40 5.76
C LEU A 271 0.05 -11.10 5.37
N LEU A 272 -0.40 -10.91 4.13
CA LEU A 272 -1.59 -11.59 3.60
C LEU A 272 -1.44 -13.12 3.64
N CYS A 273 -0.32 -13.65 3.15
CA CYS A 273 -0.01 -15.08 3.20
C CYS A 273 0.03 -15.62 4.64
N HIS A 274 0.62 -14.86 5.56
CA HIS A 274 0.67 -15.22 6.97
C HIS A 274 -0.73 -15.33 7.60
N LEU A 275 -1.61 -14.35 7.33
CA LEU A 275 -3.01 -14.35 7.82
C LEU A 275 -3.86 -15.48 7.22
N LEU A 276 -3.51 -15.95 6.02
CA LEU A 276 -4.17 -17.05 5.31
C LEU A 276 -3.49 -18.41 5.51
N ASP A 277 -2.54 -18.50 6.46
CA ASP A 277 -1.80 -19.72 6.82
C ASP A 277 -0.99 -20.35 5.66
N CYS A 278 -0.63 -19.56 4.62
CA CYS A 278 0.25 -20.00 3.51
C CYS A 278 1.72 -19.94 3.95
N ARG A 279 2.20 -21.00 4.64
CA ARG A 279 3.54 -21.05 5.26
C ARG A 279 4.63 -21.46 4.28
N THR A 280 4.30 -22.27 3.30
CA THR A 280 5.18 -22.78 2.24
C THR A 280 4.66 -22.33 0.87
N THR A 281 5.47 -22.52 -0.17
CA THR A 281 5.04 -22.28 -1.56
C THR A 281 3.98 -23.28 -2.00
N GLU A 282 4.03 -24.50 -1.47
CA GLU A 282 3.02 -25.53 -1.68
C GLU A 282 1.69 -25.14 -1.04
N ASP A 283 1.69 -24.62 0.20
CA ASP A 283 0.48 -24.10 0.85
C ASP A 283 -0.13 -22.96 0.04
N LEU A 284 0.71 -22.05 -0.47
CA LEU A 284 0.27 -20.92 -1.29
C LEU A 284 -0.43 -21.42 -2.57
N LEU A 285 0.19 -22.37 -3.29
CA LEU A 285 -0.40 -22.93 -4.50
C LEU A 285 -1.67 -23.74 -4.23
N ALA A 286 -1.75 -24.44 -3.10
CA ALA A 286 -2.92 -25.22 -2.70
C ALA A 286 -4.04 -24.34 -2.10
N SER A 287 -3.77 -23.08 -1.80
CA SER A 287 -4.72 -22.18 -1.16
C SER A 287 -5.91 -21.87 -2.09
N PRO A 288 -7.15 -21.93 -1.59
CA PRO A 288 -8.32 -21.47 -2.34
C PRO A 288 -8.29 -19.96 -2.62
N PHE A 289 -7.37 -19.24 -1.98
CA PHE A 289 -7.19 -17.81 -2.14
C PHE A 289 -6.03 -17.44 -3.09
N TYR A 290 -5.36 -18.43 -3.72
CA TYR A 290 -4.15 -18.20 -4.52
C TYR A 290 -4.34 -17.10 -5.58
N GLU A 291 -5.42 -17.20 -6.38
CA GLU A 291 -5.71 -16.18 -7.40
C GLU A 291 -5.84 -14.77 -6.79
N LYS A 292 -6.54 -14.65 -5.65
CA LYS A 292 -6.74 -13.36 -4.97
C LYS A 292 -5.46 -12.83 -4.29
N ILE A 293 -4.60 -13.72 -3.83
CA ILE A 293 -3.28 -13.34 -3.33
C ILE A 293 -2.42 -12.80 -4.48
N PHE A 294 -2.41 -13.50 -5.61
CA PHE A 294 -1.67 -13.09 -6.81
C PHE A 294 -2.19 -11.74 -7.37
N GLU A 295 -3.50 -11.59 -7.54
CA GLU A 295 -4.11 -10.33 -7.96
C GLU A 295 -3.72 -9.18 -7.03
N GLY A 296 -3.77 -9.40 -5.70
CA GLY A 296 -3.39 -8.41 -4.69
C GLY A 296 -1.91 -8.05 -4.73
N PHE A 297 -1.04 -9.05 -4.93
CA PHE A 297 0.39 -8.80 -5.12
C PHE A 297 0.65 -7.89 -6.32
N VAL A 298 0.05 -8.19 -7.46
CA VAL A 298 0.18 -7.36 -8.67
C VAL A 298 -0.38 -5.96 -8.45
N ALA A 299 -1.58 -5.84 -7.86
CA ALA A 299 -2.17 -4.54 -7.55
C ALA A 299 -1.27 -3.70 -6.64
N SER A 300 -0.69 -4.33 -5.61
CA SER A 300 0.26 -3.67 -4.69
C SER A 300 1.52 -3.20 -5.44
N GLU A 301 2.12 -4.03 -6.30
CA GLU A 301 3.31 -3.64 -7.08
C GLU A 301 3.02 -2.47 -8.03
N LEU A 302 1.85 -2.45 -8.68
CA LEU A 302 1.43 -1.32 -9.51
C LEU A 302 1.32 -0.03 -8.69
N VAL A 303 0.67 -0.08 -7.51
CA VAL A 303 0.53 1.10 -6.63
C VAL A 303 1.89 1.57 -6.13
N LYS A 304 2.79 0.67 -5.75
CA LYS A 304 4.16 0.99 -5.29
C LYS A 304 4.94 1.77 -6.35
N GLY A 305 4.77 1.42 -7.63
CA GLY A 305 5.42 2.12 -8.74
C GLY A 305 5.10 3.62 -8.76
N TYR A 306 3.83 4.00 -8.57
CA TYR A 306 3.41 5.41 -8.52
C TYR A 306 3.80 6.08 -7.21
N ALA A 307 3.55 5.42 -6.08
CA ALA A 307 3.90 5.97 -4.76
C ALA A 307 5.40 6.31 -4.62
N ALA A 308 6.27 5.54 -5.26
CA ALA A 308 7.72 5.78 -5.27
C ALA A 308 8.13 7.09 -5.98
N TRP A 309 7.24 7.64 -6.80
CA TRP A 309 7.43 8.94 -7.46
C TRP A 309 6.60 10.06 -6.82
N GLY A 310 6.04 9.81 -5.63
CA GLY A 310 5.20 10.78 -4.93
C GLY A 310 3.86 11.05 -5.63
N GLU A 311 3.42 10.13 -6.51
CA GLU A 311 2.19 10.24 -7.29
C GLU A 311 1.09 9.40 -6.68
N GLU A 312 -0.17 9.86 -6.84
CA GLU A 312 -1.34 9.03 -6.55
C GLU A 312 -1.47 7.92 -7.61
N SER A 313 -1.87 6.75 -7.14
CA SER A 313 -2.02 5.60 -8.04
C SER A 313 -3.29 5.74 -8.89
N PRO A 314 -3.20 5.67 -10.24
CA PRO A 314 -4.34 5.69 -11.14
C PRO A 314 -4.99 4.32 -11.31
N VAL A 315 -4.71 3.38 -10.41
CA VAL A 315 -5.22 2.01 -10.48
C VAL A 315 -6.66 1.98 -9.95
N THR A 316 -7.56 1.45 -10.78
CA THR A 316 -8.99 1.27 -10.47
C THR A 316 -9.44 -0.12 -10.91
N TYR A 317 -10.70 -0.46 -10.68
CA TYR A 317 -11.35 -1.62 -11.29
C TYR A 317 -12.68 -1.22 -11.89
N TYR A 318 -13.28 -2.06 -12.73
CA TYR A 318 -14.61 -1.81 -13.27
C TYR A 318 -15.57 -2.95 -12.97
N ARG A 319 -16.78 -2.61 -12.53
CA ARG A 319 -17.90 -3.56 -12.44
C ARG A 319 -19.23 -2.83 -12.58
N ASP A 320 -20.07 -3.34 -13.49
CA ASP A 320 -21.44 -2.85 -13.66
C ASP A 320 -22.46 -3.76 -12.97
N THR A 321 -23.70 -3.28 -12.90
CA THR A 321 -24.83 -4.04 -12.33
C THR A 321 -25.22 -5.25 -13.17
N SER A 322 -24.74 -5.36 -14.43
CA SER A 322 -24.90 -6.51 -15.32
C SER A 322 -23.82 -7.57 -15.14
N LYS A 323 -23.00 -7.47 -14.08
CA LYS A 323 -21.89 -8.36 -13.73
C LYS A 323 -20.71 -8.34 -14.72
N LYS A 324 -20.63 -7.38 -15.64
CA LYS A 324 -19.43 -7.17 -16.45
C LYS A 324 -18.38 -6.54 -15.57
N HIS A 325 -17.15 -7.05 -15.62
CA HIS A 325 -16.06 -6.58 -14.78
C HIS A 325 -14.74 -6.57 -15.54
N ILE A 326 -13.82 -5.76 -15.05
CA ILE A 326 -12.40 -5.77 -15.40
C ILE A 326 -11.66 -5.72 -14.07
N ASP A 327 -10.74 -6.64 -13.86
CA ASP A 327 -10.11 -6.86 -12.57
C ASP A 327 -9.32 -5.67 -12.10
N LEU A 328 -8.48 -5.10 -12.96
CA LEU A 328 -7.80 -3.83 -12.77
C LEU A 328 -7.79 -3.00 -14.05
N LEU A 329 -7.71 -1.70 -13.86
CA LEU A 329 -7.55 -0.69 -14.89
C LEU A 329 -6.45 0.29 -14.45
N VAL A 330 -5.56 0.63 -15.33
CA VAL A 330 -4.61 1.72 -15.12
C VAL A 330 -5.00 2.89 -16.01
N HIS A 331 -5.32 4.03 -15.41
CA HIS A 331 -5.62 5.24 -16.17
C HIS A 331 -4.30 5.92 -16.60
N THR A 332 -4.16 6.15 -17.90
CA THR A 332 -3.00 6.80 -18.50
C THR A 332 -3.43 8.09 -19.20
N LYS A 333 -2.46 8.86 -19.67
CA LYS A 333 -2.74 10.05 -20.52
C LYS A 333 -3.45 9.71 -21.84
N ARG A 334 -3.41 8.44 -22.26
CA ARG A 334 -3.99 7.96 -23.53
C ARG A 334 -5.35 7.30 -23.38
N GLY A 335 -5.73 6.90 -22.16
CA GLY A 335 -6.97 6.19 -21.88
C GLY A 335 -6.81 5.17 -20.76
N TYR A 336 -7.57 4.11 -20.80
CA TYR A 336 -7.55 3.03 -19.81
C TYR A 336 -6.84 1.81 -20.36
N VAL A 337 -5.87 1.29 -19.62
CA VAL A 337 -5.22 0.00 -19.86
C VAL A 337 -5.93 -1.06 -19.02
N PRO A 338 -6.69 -1.98 -19.62
CA PRO A 338 -7.23 -3.13 -18.89
C PRO A 338 -6.12 -4.10 -18.51
N VAL A 339 -6.08 -4.49 -17.25
CA VAL A 339 -5.15 -5.48 -16.71
C VAL A 339 -5.93 -6.68 -16.23
N GLY A 340 -5.64 -7.83 -16.81
CA GLY A 340 -6.18 -9.13 -16.43
C GLY A 340 -5.09 -10.03 -15.86
N PHE A 341 -5.52 -11.11 -15.22
CA PHE A 341 -4.63 -12.06 -14.57
C PHE A 341 -4.73 -13.43 -15.22
N TYR A 342 -3.60 -14.10 -15.34
CA TYR A 342 -3.53 -15.46 -15.82
C TYR A 342 -2.56 -16.28 -14.94
N THR A 343 -3.10 -17.26 -14.26
CA THR A 343 -2.35 -18.17 -13.39
C THR A 343 -2.58 -19.62 -13.79
N SER A 344 -1.82 -20.54 -13.21
CA SER A 344 -2.00 -21.99 -13.42
C SER A 344 -3.39 -22.51 -13.02
N GLN A 345 -4.13 -21.76 -12.20
CA GLN A 345 -5.49 -22.08 -11.74
C GLN A 345 -6.57 -21.24 -12.46
N ALA A 346 -6.16 -20.37 -13.39
CA ALA A 346 -7.02 -19.37 -13.98
C ALA A 346 -8.03 -19.91 -15.00
N ARG A 347 -9.02 -19.07 -15.22
CA ARG A 347 -10.03 -19.22 -16.27
C ARG A 347 -9.38 -19.21 -17.66
N ASP A 348 -10.14 -19.68 -18.67
CA ASP A 348 -9.78 -19.56 -20.08
C ASP A 348 -9.33 -18.12 -20.42
N PRO A 349 -8.09 -17.92 -20.93
CA PRO A 349 -7.57 -16.62 -21.31
C PRO A 349 -8.50 -15.85 -22.24
N LYS A 350 -9.20 -16.53 -23.15
CA LYS A 350 -10.17 -15.93 -24.08
C LYS A 350 -11.34 -15.27 -23.35
N LEU A 351 -11.76 -15.83 -22.22
CA LEU A 351 -12.84 -15.25 -21.40
C LEU A 351 -12.37 -13.95 -20.76
N VAL A 352 -11.18 -13.95 -20.15
CA VAL A 352 -10.57 -12.76 -19.56
C VAL A 352 -10.45 -11.63 -20.60
N LEU A 353 -9.89 -11.95 -21.78
CA LEU A 353 -9.74 -10.98 -22.85
C LEU A 353 -11.07 -10.43 -23.38
N ARG A 354 -12.11 -11.26 -23.40
CA ARG A 354 -13.47 -10.82 -23.80
C ARG A 354 -14.04 -9.82 -22.77
N GLU A 355 -13.81 -10.05 -21.49
CA GLU A 355 -14.23 -9.15 -20.41
C GLU A 355 -13.52 -7.81 -20.50
N MET A 356 -12.22 -7.78 -20.79
CA MET A 356 -11.41 -6.57 -20.92
C MET A 356 -11.87 -5.63 -22.06
N LYS A 357 -12.57 -6.13 -23.07
CA LYS A 357 -13.12 -5.32 -24.19
C LYS A 357 -14.40 -4.56 -23.84
N VAL A 358 -14.87 -4.62 -22.60
CA VAL A 358 -16.14 -4.04 -22.16
C VAL A 358 -16.15 -2.51 -22.30
N LEU A 359 -15.10 -1.82 -21.88
CA LEU A 359 -15.01 -0.35 -21.91
C LEU A 359 -15.00 0.22 -23.34
N GLY A 360 -14.29 -0.40 -24.27
CA GLY A 360 -14.27 0.02 -25.67
C GLY A 360 -15.65 0.01 -26.32
N ARG A 361 -16.53 -0.93 -25.88
CA ARG A 361 -17.92 -0.98 -26.32
C ARG A 361 -18.81 0.11 -25.70
N MET A 362 -18.29 0.84 -24.74
CA MET A 362 -18.98 1.94 -24.07
C MET A 362 -18.55 3.31 -24.60
N GLY A 363 -17.66 3.34 -25.61
CA GLY A 363 -17.13 4.59 -26.17
C GLY A 363 -15.95 5.17 -25.38
N GLU A 364 -15.44 4.46 -24.37
CA GLU A 364 -14.27 4.89 -23.63
C GLU A 364 -12.99 4.64 -24.45
N ARG A 365 -11.99 5.49 -24.26
CA ARG A 365 -10.69 5.33 -24.90
C ARG A 365 -9.90 4.25 -24.16
N VAL A 366 -9.80 3.09 -24.77
CA VAL A 366 -9.16 1.90 -24.20
C VAL A 366 -7.90 1.60 -25.00
N GLU A 367 -6.80 1.44 -24.28
CA GLU A 367 -5.54 0.99 -24.85
C GLU A 367 -5.50 -0.54 -24.92
N GLU A 368 -4.45 -1.09 -25.52
CA GLU A 368 -4.30 -2.53 -25.63
C GLU A 368 -4.27 -3.17 -24.23
N PRO A 369 -5.07 -4.22 -24.00
CA PRO A 369 -5.09 -4.90 -22.73
C PRO A 369 -3.78 -5.64 -22.45
N VAL A 370 -3.50 -5.86 -21.15
CA VAL A 370 -2.32 -6.59 -20.67
C VAL A 370 -2.77 -7.77 -19.81
N LEU A 371 -2.19 -8.94 -20.04
CA LEU A 371 -2.32 -10.10 -19.14
C LEU A 371 -1.06 -10.24 -18.31
N ILE A 372 -1.24 -10.24 -16.98
CA ILE A 372 -0.13 -10.49 -16.05
C ILE A 372 -0.20 -11.94 -15.58
N THR A 373 0.91 -12.66 -15.72
CA THR A 373 1.02 -14.08 -15.40
C THR A 373 1.99 -14.34 -14.26
N ASP A 374 1.71 -15.41 -13.50
CA ASP A 374 2.60 -15.97 -12.47
C ASP A 374 3.80 -16.76 -13.03
N GLY A 375 4.01 -16.73 -14.33
CA GLY A 375 5.00 -17.54 -15.07
C GLY A 375 4.37 -18.68 -15.85
N THR A 376 3.07 -18.89 -15.73
CA THR A 376 2.32 -19.86 -16.52
C THR A 376 2.28 -19.40 -17.97
N LEU A 377 2.70 -20.27 -18.87
CA LEU A 377 2.69 -20.00 -20.31
C LEU A 377 1.29 -20.25 -20.90
N ILE A 378 0.85 -19.33 -21.74
CA ILE A 378 -0.37 -19.51 -22.52
C ILE A 378 -0.02 -20.38 -23.74
N ALA A 379 -0.63 -21.55 -23.84
CA ALA A 379 -0.38 -22.50 -24.95
C ALA A 379 -0.85 -21.98 -26.31
N GLU A 380 -1.76 -21.02 -26.35
CA GLU A 380 -2.29 -20.42 -27.59
C GLU A 380 -1.70 -19.05 -27.84
N LYS A 381 -1.41 -18.71 -29.12
CA LYS A 381 -1.04 -17.37 -29.54
C LYS A 381 -2.19 -16.40 -29.16
N THR A 382 -1.91 -15.47 -28.26
CA THR A 382 -2.79 -14.33 -27.96
C THR A 382 -2.20 -13.08 -28.59
N ASP A 383 -3.05 -12.24 -29.19
CA ASP A 383 -2.64 -10.92 -29.73
C ASP A 383 -2.49 -9.88 -28.59
N VAL A 384 -2.33 -10.32 -27.34
CA VAL A 384 -2.30 -9.46 -26.15
C VAL A 384 -0.93 -9.54 -25.51
N ALA A 385 -0.45 -8.40 -25.01
CA ALA A 385 0.79 -8.33 -24.27
C ALA A 385 0.71 -9.19 -23.00
N LEU A 386 1.56 -10.21 -22.93
CA LEU A 386 1.74 -11.05 -21.76
C LEU A 386 2.94 -10.54 -20.97
N ILE A 387 2.72 -10.16 -19.72
CA ILE A 387 3.76 -9.67 -18.82
C ILE A 387 3.89 -10.64 -17.65
N SER A 388 5.10 -11.10 -17.37
CA SER A 388 5.35 -11.83 -16.13
C SER A 388 5.24 -10.88 -14.94
N ALA A 389 4.55 -11.31 -13.87
CA ALA A 389 4.51 -10.55 -12.61
C ALA A 389 5.90 -10.30 -12.01
N THR A 390 6.90 -11.09 -12.41
CA THR A 390 8.31 -10.84 -12.03
C THR A 390 8.91 -9.59 -12.69
N ALA A 391 8.28 -9.02 -13.69
CA ALA A 391 8.78 -7.85 -14.42
C ALA A 391 8.24 -6.50 -13.89
N LEU A 392 7.32 -6.55 -12.94
CA LEU A 392 6.70 -5.38 -12.29
C LEU A 392 7.66 -4.64 -11.35
#